data_34cbf33649d07193f6e9dbb8cde2d4a6
#
_entry.id   34cbf33649d07193f6e9dbb8cde2d4a6
#
_cell.length_a   1.000
_cell.length_b   1.000
_cell.length_c   1.000
_cell.angle_alpha   90.00
_cell.angle_beta   90.00
_cell.angle_gamma   90.00
#
_symmetry.space_group_name_H-M   'P 1'
#
loop_
_entity.id
_entity.type
_entity.pdbx_description
1 polymer ?
#
loop_
_entity_poly.entity_id
_entity_poly.type
_entity_poly.pdbx_seq_one_letter_code
_entity_poly.pdbx_strand_id
1 'polypeptide(L)'
;MKHLIILTACFIAIGYLSFGQNKPKLVKATKKVENKIKQYWFVMLTTGNNHTQDSATAVKIQEGHITNINRLYNDGKLKVAGPFGDDGNWKGIFIFDCETKEELETLLNTDPAIAAGRLAYDIHPWWTAATGSFVPGKPAKKP
;
A
#
# COMPACT_ATOMS: atom_id res chain seq x y z
N MET A 1 -99.40 -10.09 -0.04
CA MET A 1 -98.54 -8.91 -0.04
C MET A 1 -97.16 -9.42 0.39
N LYS A 2 -96.27 -9.67 -0.54
CA LYS A 2 -94.93 -10.19 -0.27
C LYS A 2 -93.93 -9.23 -0.88
N HIS A 3 -93.18 -8.50 -0.06
CA HIS A 3 -92.13 -7.59 -0.49
C HIS A 3 -90.84 -8.36 -0.80
N LEU A 4 -90.45 -8.30 -2.07
CA LEU A 4 -89.22 -8.89 -2.56
C LEU A 4 -88.08 -7.84 -2.35
N ILE A 5 -87.16 -8.10 -1.46
CA ILE A 5 -85.99 -7.29 -1.27
C ILE A 5 -84.87 -7.81 -2.19
N ILE A 6 -84.46 -7.01 -3.20
CA ILE A 6 -83.35 -7.30 -4.08
C ILE A 6 -82.09 -6.78 -3.41
N LEU A 7 -81.20 -7.70 -3.02
CA LEU A 7 -79.90 -7.37 -2.43
C LEU A 7 -78.87 -7.24 -3.60
N THR A 8 -78.50 -6.01 -3.92
CA THR A 8 -77.45 -5.73 -4.86
C THR A 8 -76.10 -5.91 -4.21
N ALA A 9 -75.37 -6.96 -4.57
CA ALA A 9 -73.99 -7.22 -4.07
C ALA A 9 -73.03 -6.37 -4.93
N CYS A 10 -72.44 -5.31 -4.31
CA CYS A 10 -71.37 -4.52 -4.86
C CYS A 10 -70.04 -5.27 -4.66
N PHE A 11 -69.48 -5.84 -5.74
CA PHE A 11 -68.11 -6.40 -5.72
C PHE A 11 -67.09 -5.24 -5.77
N ILE A 12 -66.48 -4.92 -4.64
CA ILE A 12 -65.34 -4.03 -4.62
C ILE A 12 -64.09 -4.88 -4.92
N ALA A 13 -63.51 -4.72 -6.13
CA ALA A 13 -62.23 -5.30 -6.51
C ALA A 13 -61.14 -4.51 -5.83
N ILE A 14 -60.62 -5.07 -4.73
CA ILE A 14 -59.42 -4.52 -4.09
C ILE A 14 -58.20 -4.97 -4.89
N GLY A 15 -57.65 -4.04 -5.69
CA GLY A 15 -56.38 -4.27 -6.37
C GLY A 15 -55.22 -4.32 -5.37
N TYR A 16 -54.64 -5.50 -5.20
CA TYR A 16 -53.38 -5.66 -4.41
C TYR A 16 -52.25 -5.06 -5.22
N LEU A 17 -51.86 -3.82 -4.89
CA LEU A 17 -50.58 -3.27 -5.27
C LEU A 17 -49.47 -4.04 -4.57
N SER A 18 -48.83 -4.97 -5.31
CA SER A 18 -47.62 -5.64 -4.84
C SER A 18 -46.50 -4.62 -4.75
N PHE A 19 -46.28 -4.05 -3.57
CA PHE A 19 -45.05 -3.37 -3.26
C PHE A 19 -43.92 -4.40 -3.27
N GLY A 20 -43.13 -4.39 -4.33
CA GLY A 20 -41.88 -5.16 -4.41
C GLY A 20 -40.96 -4.71 -3.29
N GLN A 21 -40.89 -5.51 -2.23
CA GLN A 21 -39.89 -5.30 -1.16
C GLN A 21 -38.51 -5.59 -1.76
N ASN A 22 -37.81 -4.54 -2.19
CA ASN A 22 -36.37 -4.60 -2.38
C ASN A 22 -35.72 -4.91 -1.01
N LYS A 23 -35.51 -6.20 -0.73
CA LYS A 23 -34.69 -6.60 0.42
C LYS A 23 -33.31 -5.95 0.26
N PRO A 24 -32.84 -5.16 1.22
CA PRO A 24 -31.51 -4.61 1.16
C PRO A 24 -30.52 -5.77 1.04
N LYS A 25 -29.73 -5.76 -0.04
CA LYS A 25 -28.68 -6.75 -0.27
C LYS A 25 -27.73 -6.65 0.94
N LEU A 26 -27.71 -7.69 1.78
CA LEU A 26 -26.79 -7.73 2.92
C LEU A 26 -25.39 -7.51 2.37
N VAL A 27 -24.83 -6.33 2.69
CA VAL A 27 -23.42 -6.06 2.46
C VAL A 27 -22.68 -7.10 3.28
N LYS A 28 -21.97 -8.01 2.60
CA LYS A 28 -21.13 -9.02 3.26
C LYS A 28 -20.28 -8.29 4.28
N ALA A 29 -20.40 -8.72 5.55
CA ALA A 29 -19.60 -8.17 6.63
C ALA A 29 -18.15 -8.11 6.20
N THR A 30 -17.61 -6.90 6.14
CA THR A 30 -16.19 -6.67 5.88
C THR A 30 -15.42 -7.46 6.91
N LYS A 31 -14.61 -8.41 6.44
CA LYS A 31 -13.73 -9.23 7.28
C LYS A 31 -13.00 -8.25 8.22
N LYS A 32 -13.23 -8.38 9.53
CA LYS A 32 -12.57 -7.54 10.53
C LYS A 32 -11.08 -7.69 10.32
N VAL A 33 -10.43 -6.65 9.76
CA VAL A 33 -8.99 -6.64 9.58
C VAL A 33 -8.41 -6.61 10.98
N GLU A 34 -7.81 -7.71 11.39
CA GLU A 34 -7.11 -7.80 12.66
C GLU A 34 -5.87 -6.90 12.51
N ASN A 35 -5.92 -5.72 13.11
CA ASN A 35 -4.83 -4.75 13.07
C ASN A 35 -3.66 -5.26 13.93
N LYS A 36 -2.93 -6.25 13.40
CA LYS A 36 -1.68 -6.69 14.01
C LYS A 36 -0.61 -5.63 13.72
N ILE A 37 -0.16 -4.95 14.76
CA ILE A 37 1.01 -4.09 14.67
C ILE A 37 2.22 -5.00 14.44
N LYS A 38 3.00 -4.67 13.41
CA LYS A 38 4.24 -5.37 13.07
C LYS A 38 5.39 -4.36 13.01
N GLN A 39 6.56 -4.78 13.44
CA GLN A 39 7.78 -4.03 13.24
C GLN A 39 8.30 -4.20 11.82
N TYR A 40 8.72 -3.10 11.24
CA TYR A 40 9.54 -2.96 10.05
C TYR A 40 10.76 -2.13 10.39
N TRP A 41 11.67 -1.99 9.44
CA TRP A 41 12.81 -1.10 9.55
C TRP A 41 12.64 0.05 8.57
N PHE A 42 12.56 1.25 9.11
CA PHE A 42 12.60 2.49 8.34
C PHE A 42 14.06 2.89 8.17
N VAL A 43 14.47 3.13 6.93
CA VAL A 43 15.82 3.59 6.59
C VAL A 43 15.70 4.92 5.88
N MET A 44 16.29 5.95 6.46
CA MET A 44 16.47 7.24 5.82
C MET A 44 17.79 7.23 5.06
N LEU A 45 17.74 7.36 3.74
CA LEU A 45 18.93 7.54 2.93
C LEU A 45 19.36 9.00 2.94
N THR A 46 20.65 9.24 3.17
CA THR A 46 21.23 10.57 3.20
C THR A 46 22.40 10.68 2.22
N THR A 47 22.84 11.92 1.98
CA THR A 47 24.06 12.16 1.20
C THR A 47 25.25 11.50 1.92
N GLY A 48 25.98 10.68 1.20
CA GLY A 48 27.22 10.09 1.69
C GLY A 48 28.40 11.07 1.63
N ASN A 49 29.54 10.64 2.07
CA ASN A 49 30.73 11.48 2.18
C ASN A 49 31.72 11.34 1.01
N ASN A 50 31.42 10.47 0.05
CA ASN A 50 32.29 10.22 -1.10
C ASN A 50 31.59 10.51 -2.43
N HIS A 51 31.98 11.60 -3.09
CA HIS A 51 31.49 12.05 -4.41
C HIS A 51 32.62 12.27 -5.40
N THR A 52 33.78 11.60 -5.18
CA THR A 52 34.98 11.78 -6.00
C THR A 52 34.99 10.91 -7.26
N GLN A 53 34.01 10.05 -7.45
CA GLN A 53 33.89 9.18 -8.62
C GLN A 53 33.65 10.01 -9.88
N ASP A 54 34.28 9.62 -10.99
CA ASP A 54 33.98 10.18 -12.28
C ASP A 54 32.54 9.89 -12.74
N SER A 55 32.07 10.62 -13.75
CA SER A 55 30.68 10.50 -14.23
C SER A 55 30.33 9.09 -14.69
N ALA A 56 31.23 8.38 -15.36
CA ALA A 56 30.97 7.03 -15.86
C ALA A 56 30.82 6.02 -14.70
N THR A 57 31.70 6.14 -13.71
CA THR A 57 31.61 5.34 -12.46
C THR A 57 30.34 5.67 -11.68
N ALA A 58 29.97 6.93 -11.56
CA ALA A 58 28.75 7.36 -10.88
C ALA A 58 27.47 6.78 -11.54
N VAL A 59 27.42 6.75 -12.88
CA VAL A 59 26.31 6.12 -13.61
C VAL A 59 26.22 4.63 -13.30
N LYS A 60 27.33 3.89 -13.34
CA LYS A 60 27.35 2.44 -13.02
C LYS A 60 26.91 2.16 -11.57
N ILE A 61 27.32 2.99 -10.62
CA ILE A 61 26.89 2.90 -9.23
C ILE A 61 25.37 3.07 -9.14
N GLN A 62 24.82 4.08 -9.83
CA GLN A 62 23.38 4.33 -9.85
C GLN A 62 22.59 3.17 -10.47
N GLU A 63 23.04 2.61 -11.59
CA GLU A 63 22.43 1.43 -12.22
C GLU A 63 22.46 0.22 -11.28
N GLY A 64 23.58 0.01 -10.59
CA GLY A 64 23.72 -1.02 -9.58
C GLY A 64 22.77 -0.84 -8.39
N HIS A 65 22.62 0.39 -7.91
CA HIS A 65 21.67 0.77 -6.87
C HIS A 65 20.22 0.40 -7.25
N ILE A 66 19.76 0.80 -8.42
CA ILE A 66 18.41 0.46 -8.91
C ILE A 66 18.24 -1.06 -9.08
N THR A 67 19.25 -1.73 -9.59
CA THR A 67 19.25 -3.20 -9.73
C THR A 67 19.13 -3.89 -8.37
N ASN A 68 19.86 -3.41 -7.38
CA ASN A 68 19.80 -3.93 -6.00
C ASN A 68 18.43 -3.70 -5.35
N ILE A 69 17.82 -2.53 -5.54
CA ILE A 69 16.46 -2.25 -5.08
C ILE A 69 15.48 -3.28 -5.64
N ASN A 70 15.51 -3.51 -6.95
CA ASN A 70 14.62 -4.48 -7.61
C ASN A 70 14.84 -5.90 -7.09
N ARG A 71 16.10 -6.32 -6.88
CA ARG A 71 16.42 -7.63 -6.30
C ARG A 71 15.82 -7.76 -4.90
N LEU A 72 16.09 -6.81 -4.00
CA LEU A 72 15.61 -6.84 -2.61
C LEU A 72 14.08 -6.80 -2.52
N TYR A 73 13.43 -6.10 -3.46
CA TYR A 73 11.97 -6.10 -3.58
C TYR A 73 11.45 -7.49 -4.00
N ASN A 74 12.06 -8.11 -5.00
CA ASN A 74 11.68 -9.45 -5.48
C ASN A 74 11.94 -10.52 -4.40
N ASP A 75 12.99 -10.38 -3.60
CA ASP A 75 13.31 -11.24 -2.46
C ASP A 75 12.31 -11.03 -1.30
N GLY A 76 11.40 -10.07 -1.41
CA GLY A 76 10.40 -9.75 -0.40
C GLY A 76 10.96 -9.05 0.85
N LYS A 77 12.22 -8.65 0.84
CA LYS A 77 12.87 -7.95 1.95
C LYS A 77 12.57 -6.44 1.95
N LEU A 78 12.61 -5.81 0.79
CA LEU A 78 12.30 -4.40 0.61
C LEU A 78 10.81 -4.24 0.27
N LYS A 79 10.09 -3.42 1.05
CA LYS A 79 8.65 -3.17 0.86
C LYS A 79 8.38 -1.85 0.17
N VAL A 80 9.18 -0.85 0.45
CA VAL A 80 9.07 0.51 -0.11
C VAL A 80 10.47 1.01 -0.41
N ALA A 81 10.64 1.64 -1.57
CA ALA A 81 11.82 2.42 -1.93
C ALA A 81 11.33 3.65 -2.70
N GLY A 82 11.89 4.81 -2.39
CA GLY A 82 11.54 6.03 -3.11
C GLY A 82 12.50 7.18 -2.80
N PRO A 83 12.91 7.94 -3.82
CA PRO A 83 13.70 9.14 -3.65
C PRO A 83 12.83 10.30 -3.16
N PHE A 84 13.47 11.29 -2.48
CA PHE A 84 12.89 12.62 -2.33
C PHE A 84 13.09 13.42 -3.61
N GLY A 85 12.20 14.37 -3.86
CA GLY A 85 12.23 15.20 -5.07
C GLY A 85 12.89 16.57 -4.85
N ASP A 86 13.52 16.78 -3.71
CA ASP A 86 14.23 18.03 -3.36
C ASP A 86 15.74 17.81 -3.33
N ASP A 87 16.49 18.94 -3.25
CA ASP A 87 17.95 18.93 -3.22
C ASP A 87 18.53 18.83 -1.80
N GLY A 88 17.71 18.46 -0.81
CA GLY A 88 18.12 18.32 0.59
C GLY A 88 19.13 17.20 0.84
N ASN A 89 19.59 17.11 2.08
CA ASN A 89 20.50 16.04 2.53
C ASN A 89 19.82 14.66 2.52
N TRP A 90 18.50 14.60 2.70
CA TRP A 90 17.71 13.38 2.60
C TRP A 90 17.54 13.00 1.12
N LYS A 91 17.92 11.78 0.78
CA LYS A 91 17.91 11.31 -0.61
C LYS A 91 16.75 10.38 -0.93
N GLY A 92 16.20 9.72 0.08
CA GLY A 92 15.07 8.80 -0.09
C GLY A 92 14.81 7.97 1.15
N ILE A 93 13.85 7.06 1.03
CA ILE A 93 13.51 6.12 2.10
C ILE A 93 13.50 4.69 1.58
N PHE A 94 13.81 3.76 2.51
CA PHE A 94 13.50 2.35 2.39
C PHE A 94 12.65 1.88 3.56
N ILE A 95 11.75 0.94 3.31
CA ILE A 95 11.06 0.16 4.36
C ILE A 95 11.40 -1.31 4.14
N PHE A 96 12.07 -1.90 5.13
CA PHE A 96 12.47 -3.31 5.09
C PHE A 96 11.65 -4.17 6.04
N ASP A 97 11.44 -5.42 5.63
CA ASP A 97 10.86 -6.50 6.40
C ASP A 97 11.96 -7.52 6.73
N CYS A 98 12.70 -7.24 7.79
CA CYS A 98 13.81 -8.05 8.31
C CYS A 98 13.58 -8.35 9.78
N GLU A 99 14.11 -9.47 10.26
CA GLU A 99 13.97 -9.88 11.65
C GLU A 99 14.88 -9.08 12.58
N THR A 100 16.12 -8.82 12.14
CA THR A 100 17.12 -8.14 12.95
C THR A 100 17.74 -6.95 12.24
N LYS A 101 18.38 -6.08 13.01
CA LYS A 101 19.14 -4.94 12.49
C LYS A 101 20.38 -5.39 11.72
N GLU A 102 21.02 -6.46 12.18
CA GLU A 102 22.24 -7.04 11.57
C GLU A 102 21.92 -7.60 10.18
N GLU A 103 20.76 -8.26 10.01
CA GLU A 103 20.26 -8.68 8.70
C GLU A 103 20.07 -7.47 7.79
N LEU A 104 19.42 -6.42 8.30
CA LEU A 104 19.19 -5.19 7.54
C LEU A 104 20.51 -4.54 7.10
N GLU A 105 21.48 -4.39 8.00
CA GLU A 105 22.78 -3.81 7.68
C GLU A 105 23.52 -4.62 6.61
N THR A 106 23.42 -5.96 6.69
CA THR A 106 23.96 -6.84 5.66
C THR A 106 23.32 -6.56 4.29
N LEU A 107 21.99 -6.41 4.23
CA LEU A 107 21.26 -6.10 3.00
C LEU A 107 21.61 -4.69 2.47
N LEU A 108 21.71 -3.69 3.32
CA LEU A 108 22.10 -2.33 2.95
C LEU A 108 23.50 -2.29 2.35
N ASN A 109 24.45 -3.05 2.91
CA ASN A 109 25.81 -3.11 2.41
C ASN A 109 25.95 -3.81 1.04
N THR A 110 24.90 -4.49 0.54
CA THR A 110 24.87 -4.97 -0.84
C THR A 110 24.58 -3.86 -1.87
N ASP A 111 24.22 -2.67 -1.41
CA ASP A 111 23.91 -1.54 -2.29
C ASP A 111 25.21 -0.84 -2.76
N PRO A 112 25.47 -0.79 -4.08
CA PRO A 112 26.68 -0.15 -4.60
C PRO A 112 26.80 1.33 -4.26
N ALA A 113 25.71 2.05 -4.09
CA ALA A 113 25.76 3.48 -3.74
C ALA A 113 26.14 3.68 -2.27
N ILE A 114 25.70 2.77 -1.39
CA ILE A 114 26.10 2.74 0.02
C ILE A 114 27.56 2.29 0.13
N ALA A 115 27.91 1.17 -0.53
CA ALA A 115 29.27 0.62 -0.50
C ALA A 115 30.32 1.60 -1.04
N ALA A 116 29.96 2.40 -2.04
CA ALA A 116 30.83 3.46 -2.60
C ALA A 116 30.88 4.74 -1.78
N GLY A 117 30.10 4.84 -0.71
CA GLY A 117 30.00 6.04 0.15
C GLY A 117 29.27 7.21 -0.46
N ARG A 118 28.53 7.03 -1.58
CA ARG A 118 27.68 8.05 -2.19
C ARG A 118 26.40 8.28 -1.41
N LEU A 119 25.88 7.22 -0.78
CA LEU A 119 24.76 7.26 0.16
C LEU A 119 25.24 6.83 1.53
N ALA A 120 24.70 7.47 2.56
CA ALA A 120 24.72 7.05 3.93
C ALA A 120 23.27 6.76 4.38
N TYR A 121 23.10 6.25 5.60
CA TYR A 121 21.76 5.91 6.07
C TYR A 121 21.64 6.01 7.59
N ASP A 122 20.40 6.28 8.04
CA ASP A 122 19.96 6.14 9.42
C ASP A 122 18.88 5.07 9.50
N ILE A 123 18.96 4.20 10.53
CA ILE A 123 18.05 3.06 10.71
C ILE A 123 17.17 3.30 11.94
N HIS A 124 15.86 3.12 11.76
CA HIS A 124 14.87 3.20 12.83
C HIS A 124 13.93 1.99 12.84
N PRO A 125 13.69 1.35 14.02
CA PRO A 125 12.59 0.40 14.14
C PRO A 125 11.27 1.16 13.99
N TRP A 126 10.41 0.70 13.09
CA TRP A 126 9.15 1.35 12.78
C TRP A 126 7.98 0.38 12.92
N TRP A 127 7.02 0.74 13.75
CA TRP A 127 5.86 -0.09 14.02
C TRP A 127 4.65 0.45 13.27
N THR A 128 3.98 -0.41 12.51
CA THR A 128 2.77 -0.05 11.79
C THR A 128 1.73 -1.16 11.82
N ALA A 129 0.47 -0.75 11.78
CA ALA A 129 -0.65 -1.65 11.55
C ALA A 129 -0.95 -1.73 10.05
N ALA A 130 -1.49 -2.85 9.58
CA ALA A 130 -1.92 -3.02 8.20
C ALA A 130 -3.20 -2.22 7.87
N THR A 131 -3.28 -0.98 8.37
CA THR A 131 -4.42 -0.06 8.15
C THR A 131 -4.34 0.69 6.83
N GLY A 132 -3.20 0.64 6.16
CA GLY A 132 -3.01 1.17 4.83
C GLY A 132 -1.99 0.33 4.10
N SER A 133 -2.29 -0.13 2.92
CA SER A 133 -1.29 -0.68 2.04
C SER A 133 -0.83 0.43 1.10
N PHE A 134 0.43 0.85 1.24
CA PHE A 134 1.11 1.50 0.15
C PHE A 134 1.45 0.40 -0.87
N VAL A 135 0.43 -0.01 -1.61
CA VAL A 135 0.65 -0.80 -2.82
C VAL A 135 0.94 0.23 -3.89
N PRO A 136 2.11 0.21 -4.55
CA PRO A 136 2.31 0.93 -5.79
C PRO A 136 1.24 0.39 -6.75
N GLY A 137 0.07 1.04 -6.74
CA GLY A 137 -1.05 0.63 -7.54
C GLY A 137 -0.71 0.76 -9.02
N LYS A 138 -1.45 0.07 -9.87
CA LYS A 138 -1.49 0.41 -11.27
C LYS A 138 -1.66 1.92 -11.39
N PRO A 139 -0.91 2.62 -12.25
CA PRO A 139 -1.06 4.05 -12.43
C PRO A 139 -2.55 4.40 -12.55
N ALA A 140 -3.01 5.44 -11.84
CA ALA A 140 -4.37 5.93 -12.01
C ALA A 140 -4.59 6.16 -13.51
N LYS A 141 -5.70 5.63 -14.04
CA LYS A 141 -6.09 5.96 -15.42
C LYS A 141 -6.21 7.48 -15.48
N LYS A 142 -5.42 8.12 -16.35
CA LYS A 142 -5.61 9.55 -16.61
C LYS A 142 -7.05 9.76 -17.08
N PRO A 143 -7.72 10.82 -16.58
CA PRO A 143 -9.06 11.19 -17.03
C PRO A 143 -9.09 11.48 -18.54
#